data_5deb5fb830bbf313af1278aa47c2f6df
#
_entry.id   5deb5fb830bbf313af1278aa47c2f6df
#
_cell.length_a   1.000
_cell.length_b   1.000
_cell.length_c   1.000
_cell.angle_alpha   90.00
_cell.angle_beta   90.00
_cell.angle_gamma   90.00
#
_symmetry.space_group_name_H-M   'P 1'
#
loop_
_entity.id
_entity.type
_entity.pdbx_description
1 polymer ?
#
loop_
_entity_poly.entity_id
_entity_poly.type
_entity_poly.pdbx_seq_one_letter_code
_entity_poly.pdbx_strand_id
1 'polypeptide(L)'
;NDISDGGDLTKRLNIRRGPSEMKRLGSSFDRMFERLEKSFETERQFASDASHELRTPITIILAQCDRSRRKDKTPDDYSTSIGVIEEQAQYMSELVQQLLGLTRMQHGTDRYPMRESDLSEFTESCCDEFTPVDSRGIELKTDIAPGITAHFNGALMSRVIHNLLQNAYKYGVEGGHIWLTLRRTEQGAVLSVKDDGIGIAPENIDKVWQRFWQADTSHGDEGSSGLGLAMVKEIAQFHGGDAVVESTPGSGSTFSVILP
;
A
#
# COMPACT_ATOMS: atom_id res chain seq x y z
N ASN A 1 33.22 8.87 24.85
CA ASN A 1 33.01 10.18 24.19
C ASN A 1 32.72 10.09 22.67
N ASP A 2 32.58 8.89 22.10
CA ASP A 2 32.46 8.71 20.64
C ASP A 2 31.02 8.69 20.08
N ILE A 3 30.03 8.91 20.94
CA ILE A 3 28.61 8.93 20.53
C ILE A 3 28.12 10.36 20.25
N SER A 4 28.90 11.38 20.59
CA SER A 4 28.50 12.79 20.47
C SER A 4 28.77 13.41 19.08
N ASP A 5 29.49 12.74 18.19
CA ASP A 5 29.67 13.19 16.80
C ASP A 5 28.55 12.61 15.93
N GLY A 6 27.47 13.37 15.85
CA GLY A 6 26.19 13.04 15.26
C GLY A 6 26.22 12.45 13.85
N GLY A 7 26.18 11.16 13.72
CA GLY A 7 26.02 10.50 12.42
C GLY A 7 26.01 8.98 12.43
N ASP A 8 26.62 8.34 13.41
CA ASP A 8 26.75 6.88 13.41
C ASP A 8 25.83 6.23 14.46
N LEU A 9 24.60 5.92 14.04
CA LEU A 9 23.59 5.23 14.85
C LEU A 9 23.87 3.73 15.03
N THR A 10 24.93 3.19 14.40
CA THR A 10 25.29 1.77 14.51
C THR A 10 26.02 1.45 15.80
N LYS A 11 26.58 2.48 16.48
CA LYS A 11 27.31 2.31 17.71
C LYS A 11 26.38 1.91 18.84
N ARG A 12 26.81 0.95 19.67
CA ARG A 12 26.09 0.45 20.84
C ARG A 12 26.93 0.66 22.09
N LEU A 13 26.27 0.95 23.21
CA LEU A 13 26.94 1.10 24.51
C LEU A 13 27.50 -0.22 25.00
N ASN A 14 26.80 -1.33 24.73
CA ASN A 14 27.20 -2.71 25.02
C ASN A 14 27.84 -2.89 26.41
N ILE A 15 27.20 -2.38 27.45
CA ILE A 15 27.72 -2.37 28.84
C ILE A 15 27.67 -3.78 29.39
N ARG A 16 28.81 -4.51 29.30
CA ARG A 16 28.96 -5.87 29.80
C ARG A 16 29.35 -5.95 31.26
N ARG A 17 29.98 -4.90 31.85
CA ARG A 17 30.48 -4.84 33.22
C ARG A 17 29.85 -3.70 33.98
N GLY A 18 29.53 -3.90 35.26
CA GLY A 18 28.94 -2.90 36.13
C GLY A 18 27.70 -3.40 36.89
N PRO A 19 27.10 -2.55 37.78
CA PRO A 19 25.85 -2.85 38.47
C PRO A 19 24.69 -3.22 37.52
N SER A 20 23.70 -3.94 38.06
CA SER A 20 22.52 -4.38 37.29
C SER A 20 21.76 -3.23 36.65
N GLU A 21 21.67 -2.10 37.35
CA GLU A 21 21.01 -0.87 36.89
C GLU A 21 21.68 -0.27 35.65
N MET A 22 23.02 -0.22 35.67
CA MET A 22 23.82 0.26 34.53
C MET A 22 23.65 -0.63 33.28
N LYS A 23 23.60 -1.94 33.48
CA LYS A 23 23.36 -2.89 32.36
C LYS A 23 21.96 -2.72 31.78
N ARG A 24 20.93 -2.56 32.65
CA ARG A 24 19.55 -2.30 32.22
C ARG A 24 19.43 -1.00 31.44
N LEU A 25 20.10 0.07 31.94
CA LEU A 25 20.13 1.36 31.28
C LEU A 25 20.80 1.25 29.89
N GLY A 26 21.99 0.62 29.82
CA GLY A 26 22.70 0.40 28.56
C GLY A 26 21.89 -0.38 27.55
N SER A 27 21.24 -1.46 27.98
CA SER A 27 20.38 -2.25 27.09
C SER A 27 19.12 -1.50 26.62
N SER A 28 18.61 -0.57 27.43
CA SER A 28 17.49 0.29 27.03
C SER A 28 17.92 1.32 25.97
N PHE A 29 19.10 1.91 26.12
CA PHE A 29 19.69 2.80 25.12
C PHE A 29 20.00 2.05 23.82
N ASP A 30 20.63 0.88 23.90
CA ASP A 30 20.94 0.07 22.70
C ASP A 30 19.69 -0.29 21.92
N ARG A 31 18.58 -0.66 22.59
CA ARG A 31 17.26 -0.89 21.94
C ARG A 31 16.67 0.38 21.32
N MET A 32 16.85 1.53 21.97
CA MET A 32 16.39 2.81 21.43
C MET A 32 17.18 3.15 20.15
N PHE A 33 18.51 3.00 20.17
CA PHE A 33 19.35 3.22 18.99
C PHE A 33 19.02 2.26 17.85
N GLU A 34 18.77 0.98 18.13
CA GLU A 34 18.34 0.00 17.15
C GLU A 34 17.02 0.39 16.46
N ARG A 35 16.04 0.86 17.25
CA ARG A 35 14.77 1.36 16.69
C ARG A 35 14.97 2.61 15.84
N LEU A 36 15.84 3.51 16.27
CA LEU A 36 16.13 4.74 15.57
C LEU A 36 16.85 4.45 14.23
N GLU A 37 17.86 3.60 14.26
CA GLU A 37 18.61 3.13 13.08
C GLU A 37 17.64 2.51 12.06
N LYS A 38 16.82 1.56 12.50
CA LYS A 38 15.81 0.91 11.63
C LYS A 38 14.82 1.93 11.05
N SER A 39 14.41 2.93 11.83
CA SER A 39 13.52 4.00 11.36
C SER A 39 14.18 4.83 10.26
N PHE A 40 15.43 5.24 10.45
CA PHE A 40 16.20 6.00 9.45
C PHE A 40 16.48 5.20 8.18
N GLU A 41 16.81 3.91 8.32
CA GLU A 41 17.01 3.03 7.17
C GLU A 41 15.72 2.90 6.35
N THR A 42 14.58 2.70 7.04
CA THR A 42 13.26 2.61 6.38
C THR A 42 12.91 3.92 5.67
N GLU A 43 13.16 5.07 6.29
CA GLU A 43 12.90 6.38 5.68
C GLU A 43 13.83 6.65 4.48
N ARG A 44 15.10 6.31 4.60
CA ARG A 44 16.07 6.44 3.50
C ARG A 44 15.70 5.54 2.31
N GLN A 45 15.33 4.30 2.58
CA GLN A 45 14.88 3.36 1.55
C GLN A 45 13.63 3.91 0.87
N PHE A 46 12.64 4.37 1.64
CA PHE A 46 11.42 4.98 1.12
C PHE A 46 11.70 6.18 0.18
N ALA A 47 12.61 7.09 0.58
CA ALA A 47 12.97 8.23 -0.26
C ALA A 47 13.69 7.80 -1.56
N SER A 48 14.54 6.77 -1.48
CA SER A 48 15.22 6.18 -2.63
C SER A 48 14.21 5.56 -3.61
N ASP A 49 13.31 4.71 -3.10
CA ASP A 49 12.34 4.00 -3.91
C ASP A 49 11.34 4.98 -4.56
N ALA A 50 10.84 5.97 -3.80
CA ALA A 50 10.00 7.04 -4.33
C ALA A 50 10.70 7.81 -5.47
N SER A 51 12.01 8.07 -5.34
CA SER A 51 12.80 8.76 -6.37
C SER A 51 12.96 7.90 -7.63
N HIS A 52 13.11 6.60 -7.48
CA HIS A 52 13.17 5.65 -8.60
C HIS A 52 11.83 5.56 -9.32
N GLU A 53 10.72 5.40 -8.58
CA GLU A 53 9.37 5.31 -9.15
C GLU A 53 8.92 6.60 -9.85
N LEU A 54 9.35 7.76 -9.40
CA LEU A 54 9.09 9.03 -10.07
C LEU A 54 9.98 9.27 -11.30
N ARG A 55 11.17 8.71 -11.34
CA ARG A 55 12.11 8.91 -12.46
C ARG A 55 11.64 8.20 -13.73
N THR A 56 11.09 7.02 -13.63
CA THR A 56 10.62 6.21 -14.76
C THR A 56 9.57 6.95 -15.60
N PRO A 57 8.42 7.40 -15.05
CA PRO A 57 7.40 8.12 -15.80
C PRO A 57 7.92 9.44 -16.37
N ILE A 58 8.78 10.17 -15.65
CA ILE A 58 9.40 11.38 -16.17
C ILE A 58 10.23 11.06 -17.42
N THR A 59 11.01 9.98 -17.41
CA THR A 59 11.82 9.56 -18.55
C THR A 59 10.95 9.21 -19.77
N ILE A 60 9.82 8.53 -19.54
CA ILE A 60 8.86 8.19 -20.60
C ILE A 60 8.24 9.47 -21.19
N ILE A 61 7.80 10.41 -20.34
CA ILE A 61 7.26 11.70 -20.78
C ILE A 61 8.27 12.45 -21.65
N LEU A 62 9.53 12.56 -21.19
CA LEU A 62 10.59 13.23 -21.94
C LEU A 62 10.86 12.55 -23.29
N ALA A 63 10.86 11.22 -23.32
CA ALA A 63 11.04 10.45 -24.55
C ALA A 63 9.89 10.68 -25.56
N GLN A 64 8.63 10.78 -25.07
CA GLN A 64 7.48 11.09 -25.93
C GLN A 64 7.52 12.53 -26.43
N CYS A 65 7.95 13.50 -25.61
CA CYS A 65 8.17 14.87 -26.05
C CYS A 65 9.25 14.98 -27.14
N ASP A 66 10.37 14.27 -26.98
CA ASP A 66 11.43 14.25 -28.00
C ASP A 66 10.98 13.54 -29.28
N ARG A 67 10.22 12.46 -29.16
CA ARG A 67 9.60 11.77 -30.30
C ARG A 67 8.67 12.70 -31.07
N SER A 68 7.85 13.50 -30.37
CA SER A 68 6.90 14.44 -30.99
C SER A 68 7.58 15.64 -31.68
N ARG A 69 8.84 15.96 -31.36
CA ARG A 69 9.61 17.02 -32.03
C ARG A 69 10.25 16.61 -33.36
N ARG A 70 10.25 15.33 -33.70
CA ARG A 70 10.83 14.84 -34.96
C ARG A 70 9.95 15.24 -36.15
N LYS A 71 10.58 15.51 -37.29
CA LYS A 71 9.87 15.79 -38.54
C LYS A 71 9.15 14.54 -39.04
N ASP A 72 8.05 14.72 -39.78
CA ASP A 72 7.26 13.66 -40.42
C ASP A 72 6.34 12.87 -39.47
N LYS A 73 5.76 13.56 -38.47
CA LYS A 73 4.75 13.02 -37.56
C LYS A 73 3.33 13.30 -38.07
N THR A 74 2.45 12.30 -38.02
CA THR A 74 1.03 12.42 -38.30
C THR A 74 0.25 12.95 -37.10
N PRO A 75 -0.97 13.49 -37.29
CA PRO A 75 -1.84 13.84 -36.15
C PRO A 75 -2.08 12.67 -35.20
N ASP A 76 -2.16 11.45 -35.69
CA ASP A 76 -2.35 10.23 -34.89
C ASP A 76 -1.11 9.92 -34.02
N ASP A 77 0.11 10.17 -34.55
CA ASP A 77 1.35 10.06 -33.76
C ASP A 77 1.38 11.04 -32.59
N TYR A 78 0.89 12.27 -32.80
CA TYR A 78 0.77 13.26 -31.72
C TYR A 78 -0.27 12.86 -30.70
N SER A 79 -1.45 12.39 -31.15
CA SER A 79 -2.50 11.92 -30.26
C SER A 79 -2.02 10.77 -29.37
N THR A 80 -1.34 9.80 -29.96
CA THR A 80 -0.75 8.67 -29.23
C THR A 80 0.29 9.15 -28.21
N SER A 81 1.18 10.07 -28.60
CA SER A 81 2.20 10.58 -27.67
C SER A 81 1.60 11.38 -26.52
N ILE A 82 0.54 12.16 -26.78
CA ILE A 82 -0.19 12.91 -25.74
C ILE A 82 -0.88 11.94 -24.78
N GLY A 83 -1.52 10.88 -25.29
CA GLY A 83 -2.16 9.86 -24.45
C GLY A 83 -1.19 9.20 -23.49
N VAL A 84 0.00 8.81 -23.97
CA VAL A 84 1.05 8.26 -23.09
C VAL A 84 1.54 9.28 -22.06
N ILE A 85 1.70 10.57 -22.43
CA ILE A 85 2.09 11.61 -21.49
C ILE A 85 1.03 11.80 -20.42
N GLU A 86 -0.25 11.83 -20.80
CA GLU A 86 -1.37 11.97 -19.88
C GLU A 86 -1.44 10.81 -18.89
N GLU A 87 -1.31 9.59 -19.36
CA GLU A 87 -1.27 8.37 -18.53
C GLU A 87 -0.13 8.43 -17.50
N GLN A 88 1.08 8.79 -17.93
CA GLN A 88 2.22 8.90 -17.02
C GLN A 88 2.05 10.06 -16.02
N ALA A 89 1.44 11.17 -16.40
CA ALA A 89 1.15 12.28 -15.51
C ALA A 89 0.09 11.90 -14.46
N GLN A 90 -0.94 11.15 -14.84
CA GLN A 90 -1.94 10.61 -13.91
C GLN A 90 -1.33 9.64 -12.93
N TYR A 91 -0.53 8.68 -13.39
CA TYR A 91 0.23 7.75 -12.54
C TYR A 91 1.09 8.50 -11.51
N MET A 92 1.84 9.53 -11.94
CA MET A 92 2.64 10.35 -11.02
C MET A 92 1.78 11.07 -9.98
N SER A 93 0.63 11.59 -10.38
CA SER A 93 -0.30 12.27 -9.46
C SER A 93 -0.81 11.31 -8.38
N GLU A 94 -1.20 10.11 -8.75
CA GLU A 94 -1.63 9.06 -7.82
C GLU A 94 -0.50 8.65 -6.89
N LEU A 95 0.70 8.42 -7.42
CA LEU A 95 1.88 8.08 -6.63
C LEU A 95 2.18 9.15 -5.56
N VAL A 96 2.16 10.43 -5.94
CA VAL A 96 2.36 11.54 -4.99
C VAL A 96 1.28 11.56 -3.93
N GLN A 97 0.01 11.34 -4.29
CA GLN A 97 -1.08 11.30 -3.31
C GLN A 97 -0.94 10.12 -2.33
N GLN A 98 -0.49 8.96 -2.81
CA GLN A 98 -0.20 7.80 -1.96
C GLN A 98 0.96 8.09 -0.98
N LEU A 99 2.06 8.67 -1.48
CA LEU A 99 3.21 9.07 -0.65
C LEU A 99 2.83 10.08 0.43
N LEU A 100 2.07 11.11 0.06
CA LEU A 100 1.56 12.12 1.01
C LEU A 100 0.59 11.50 2.02
N GLY A 101 -0.23 10.53 1.62
CA GLY A 101 -1.11 9.80 2.51
C GLY A 101 -0.35 9.04 3.59
N LEU A 102 0.69 8.28 3.19
CA LEU A 102 1.54 7.53 4.11
C LEU A 102 2.27 8.43 5.11
N THR A 103 2.88 9.52 4.63
CA THR A 103 3.61 10.45 5.51
C THR A 103 2.69 11.17 6.49
N ARG A 104 1.47 11.53 6.09
CA ARG A 104 0.50 12.20 6.98
C ARG A 104 0.01 11.27 8.10
N MET A 105 -0.18 9.99 7.85
CA MET A 105 -0.57 9.01 8.87
C MET A 105 0.51 8.82 9.93
N GLN A 106 1.79 8.88 9.54
CA GLN A 106 2.92 8.74 10.47
C GLN A 106 3.12 9.96 11.39
N HIS A 107 2.68 11.15 10.96
CA HIS A 107 2.98 12.41 11.66
C HIS A 107 1.78 13.10 12.32
N GLY A 108 0.58 12.52 12.32
CA GLY A 108 -0.54 13.18 12.98
C GLY A 108 -1.89 12.47 12.89
N THR A 109 -2.36 12.01 14.04
CA THR A 109 -3.71 11.46 14.22
C THR A 109 -4.83 12.51 14.09
N ASP A 110 -4.53 13.79 14.35
CA ASP A 110 -5.51 14.89 14.40
C ASP A 110 -6.12 15.24 13.03
N ARG A 111 -5.50 14.81 11.93
CA ARG A 111 -5.99 15.10 10.56
C ARG A 111 -7.01 14.11 10.02
N TYR A 112 -7.16 12.96 10.67
CA TYR A 112 -8.09 11.90 10.27
C TYR A 112 -9.04 11.58 11.43
N PRO A 113 -10.09 12.39 11.64
CA PRO A 113 -11.01 12.16 12.73
C PRO A 113 -11.70 10.81 12.56
N MET A 114 -11.64 10.02 13.61
CA MET A 114 -12.35 8.75 13.72
C MET A 114 -13.78 9.02 14.19
N ARG A 115 -14.74 8.29 13.64
CA ARG A 115 -16.15 8.36 14.05
C ARG A 115 -16.71 6.95 14.10
N GLU A 116 -17.58 6.72 15.06
CA GLU A 116 -18.41 5.53 15.05
C GLU A 116 -19.46 5.66 13.96
N SER A 117 -19.48 4.73 13.03
CA SER A 117 -20.37 4.76 11.86
C SER A 117 -20.73 3.34 11.43
N ASP A 118 -21.79 3.19 10.67
CA ASP A 118 -22.17 1.91 10.06
C ASP A 118 -21.17 1.56 8.94
N LEU A 119 -20.34 0.55 9.21
CA LEU A 119 -19.35 0.05 8.27
C LEU A 119 -20.00 -0.75 7.14
N SER A 120 -21.17 -1.34 7.40
CA SER A 120 -21.91 -2.12 6.39
C SER A 120 -22.42 -1.20 5.28
N GLU A 121 -23.20 -0.17 5.61
CA GLU A 121 -23.67 0.83 4.65
C GLU A 121 -22.53 1.51 3.93
N PHE A 122 -21.46 1.86 4.67
CA PHE A 122 -20.26 2.48 4.09
C PHE A 122 -19.57 1.58 3.06
N THR A 123 -19.46 0.27 3.38
CA THR A 123 -18.79 -0.70 2.46
C THR A 123 -19.65 -0.92 1.22
N GLU A 124 -20.98 -1.03 1.36
CA GLU A 124 -21.92 -1.12 0.23
C GLU A 124 -21.78 0.08 -0.70
N SER A 125 -21.81 1.31 -0.16
CA SER A 125 -21.63 2.54 -0.94
C SER A 125 -20.30 2.55 -1.69
N CYS A 126 -19.20 2.15 -1.06
CA CYS A 126 -17.90 2.07 -1.72
C CYS A 126 -17.88 1.03 -2.86
N CYS A 127 -18.59 -0.08 -2.72
CA CYS A 127 -18.71 -1.08 -3.79
C CYS A 127 -19.54 -0.58 -4.97
N ASP A 128 -20.63 0.13 -4.70
CA ASP A 128 -21.51 0.71 -5.74
C ASP A 128 -20.82 1.81 -6.53
N GLU A 129 -19.97 2.60 -5.88
CA GLU A 129 -19.19 3.67 -6.52
C GLU A 129 -17.94 3.16 -7.26
N PHE A 130 -17.50 1.94 -6.96
CA PHE A 130 -16.28 1.39 -7.53
C PHE A 130 -16.47 1.03 -9.01
N THR A 131 -15.63 1.60 -9.86
CA THR A 131 -15.56 1.26 -11.29
C THR A 131 -14.16 0.76 -11.61
N PRO A 132 -13.99 -0.52 -12.00
CA PRO A 132 -12.68 -1.03 -12.37
C PRO A 132 -12.19 -0.38 -13.68
N VAL A 133 -10.89 -0.13 -13.77
CA VAL A 133 -10.25 0.40 -14.99
C VAL A 133 -10.42 -0.58 -16.15
N ASP A 134 -10.26 -1.88 -15.88
CA ASP A 134 -10.52 -2.96 -16.81
C ASP A 134 -11.19 -4.11 -16.05
N SER A 135 -12.44 -4.38 -16.36
CA SER A 135 -13.20 -5.45 -15.69
C SER A 135 -12.78 -6.85 -16.13
N ARG A 136 -12.22 -7.02 -17.32
CA ARG A 136 -11.88 -8.33 -17.93
C ARG A 136 -12.97 -9.40 -17.73
N GLY A 137 -14.23 -8.98 -17.62
CA GLY A 137 -15.35 -9.87 -17.35
C GLY A 137 -15.37 -10.47 -15.94
N ILE A 138 -14.58 -9.94 -15.00
CA ILE A 138 -14.53 -10.37 -13.60
C ILE A 138 -15.80 -9.91 -12.89
N GLU A 139 -16.48 -10.82 -12.19
CA GLU A 139 -17.71 -10.55 -11.44
C GLU A 139 -17.39 -10.23 -9.97
N LEU A 140 -17.83 -9.07 -9.49
CA LEU A 140 -17.77 -8.72 -8.07
C LEU A 140 -19.04 -9.22 -7.34
N LYS A 141 -18.85 -10.06 -6.32
CA LYS A 141 -19.91 -10.55 -5.41
C LYS A 141 -19.69 -9.97 -4.03
N THR A 142 -20.73 -9.38 -3.47
CA THR A 142 -20.70 -8.81 -2.13
C THR A 142 -21.53 -9.65 -1.18
N ASP A 143 -21.02 -9.87 0.03
CA ASP A 143 -21.73 -10.53 1.14
C ASP A 143 -21.41 -9.77 2.44
N ILE A 144 -22.21 -8.73 2.69
CA ILE A 144 -22.01 -7.75 3.74
C ILE A 144 -23.06 -8.00 4.82
N ALA A 145 -22.63 -8.41 6.02
CA ALA A 145 -23.54 -8.54 7.14
C ALA A 145 -24.05 -7.15 7.58
N PRO A 146 -25.35 -6.95 7.74
CA PRO A 146 -25.91 -5.63 8.05
C PRO A 146 -25.61 -5.18 9.49
N GLY A 147 -25.56 -3.86 9.70
CA GLY A 147 -25.49 -3.25 11.03
C GLY A 147 -24.17 -3.44 11.77
N ILE A 148 -23.07 -3.66 11.06
CA ILE A 148 -21.75 -3.69 11.66
C ILE A 148 -21.26 -2.25 11.82
N THR A 149 -21.19 -1.77 13.06
CA THR A 149 -20.60 -0.46 13.39
C THR A 149 -19.15 -0.62 13.78
N ALA A 150 -18.33 0.38 13.46
CA ALA A 150 -16.94 0.47 13.87
C ALA A 150 -16.51 1.94 14.02
N HIS A 151 -15.39 2.15 14.71
CA HIS A 151 -14.81 3.48 14.87
C HIS A 151 -13.73 3.68 13.81
N PHE A 152 -14.05 4.42 12.73
CA PHE A 152 -13.15 4.56 11.60
C PHE A 152 -13.20 5.95 10.95
N ASN A 153 -12.18 6.22 10.11
CA ASN A 153 -12.17 7.37 9.20
C ASN A 153 -12.61 6.92 7.81
N GLY A 154 -13.72 7.49 7.30
CA GLY A 154 -14.30 7.08 6.02
C GLY A 154 -13.35 7.27 4.83
N ALA A 155 -12.60 8.38 4.77
CA ALA A 155 -11.67 8.63 3.65
C ALA A 155 -10.52 7.61 3.61
N LEU A 156 -10.03 7.16 4.76
CA LEU A 156 -9.01 6.12 4.84
C LEU A 156 -9.59 4.75 4.54
N MET A 157 -10.79 4.45 5.04
CA MET A 157 -11.44 3.15 4.80
C MET A 157 -11.87 2.98 3.34
N SER A 158 -12.34 4.04 2.67
CA SER A 158 -12.59 4.04 1.23
C SER A 158 -11.32 3.66 0.44
N ARG A 159 -10.16 4.20 0.84
CA ARG A 159 -8.86 3.82 0.22
C ARG A 159 -8.52 2.35 0.43
N VAL A 160 -8.82 1.78 1.61
CA VAL A 160 -8.62 0.35 1.88
C VAL A 160 -9.43 -0.48 0.89
N ILE A 161 -10.75 -0.22 0.81
CA ILE A 161 -11.65 -0.96 -0.07
C ILE A 161 -11.20 -0.83 -1.53
N HIS A 162 -10.89 0.39 -1.98
CA HIS A 162 -10.46 0.67 -3.33
C HIS A 162 -9.15 -0.08 -3.69
N ASN A 163 -8.13 -0.01 -2.82
CA ASN A 163 -6.86 -0.70 -3.06
C ASN A 163 -7.02 -2.22 -3.11
N LEU A 164 -7.86 -2.79 -2.23
CA LEU A 164 -8.12 -4.23 -2.23
C LEU A 164 -8.86 -4.66 -3.48
N LEU A 165 -9.91 -3.93 -3.89
CA LEU A 165 -10.65 -4.21 -5.11
C LEU A 165 -9.77 -4.05 -6.35
N GLN A 166 -9.03 -2.94 -6.50
CA GLN A 166 -8.09 -2.76 -7.61
C GLN A 166 -7.09 -3.90 -7.71
N ASN A 167 -6.54 -4.32 -6.57
CA ASN A 167 -5.60 -5.44 -6.52
C ASN A 167 -6.25 -6.74 -7.01
N ALA A 168 -7.47 -7.04 -6.56
CA ALA A 168 -8.22 -8.23 -6.95
C ALA A 168 -8.56 -8.22 -8.46
N TYR A 169 -8.99 -7.07 -9.03
CA TYR A 169 -9.20 -6.94 -10.47
C TYR A 169 -7.91 -7.06 -11.26
N LYS A 170 -6.81 -6.51 -10.76
CA LYS A 170 -5.52 -6.56 -11.45
C LYS A 170 -4.96 -7.97 -11.57
N TYR A 171 -5.02 -8.75 -10.50
CA TYR A 171 -4.42 -10.08 -10.42
C TYR A 171 -5.42 -11.23 -10.58
N GLY A 172 -6.71 -10.92 -10.70
CA GLY A 172 -7.75 -11.87 -11.02
C GLY A 172 -7.59 -12.48 -12.41
N VAL A 173 -8.23 -13.61 -12.68
CA VAL A 173 -8.28 -14.23 -14.01
C VAL A 173 -9.42 -13.64 -14.83
N GLU A 174 -9.28 -13.64 -16.15
CA GLU A 174 -10.35 -13.22 -17.07
C GLU A 174 -11.62 -14.08 -16.86
N GLY A 175 -12.78 -13.43 -16.71
CA GLY A 175 -14.03 -14.10 -16.41
C GLY A 175 -14.11 -14.70 -15.00
N GLY A 176 -13.18 -14.36 -14.13
CA GLY A 176 -13.12 -14.82 -12.74
C GLY A 176 -14.09 -14.12 -11.80
N HIS A 177 -13.86 -14.27 -10.49
CA HIS A 177 -14.73 -13.71 -9.47
C HIS A 177 -13.94 -13.04 -8.36
N ILE A 178 -14.54 -11.98 -7.81
CA ILE A 178 -14.09 -11.33 -6.60
C ILE A 178 -15.20 -11.40 -5.58
N TRP A 179 -14.89 -11.78 -4.35
CA TRP A 179 -15.82 -11.80 -3.23
C TRP A 179 -15.38 -10.78 -2.19
N LEU A 180 -16.21 -9.76 -1.95
CA LEU A 180 -16.04 -8.85 -0.84
C LEU A 180 -16.99 -9.25 0.27
N THR A 181 -16.47 -9.51 1.45
CA THR A 181 -17.25 -9.91 2.62
C THR A 181 -16.98 -8.99 3.80
N LEU A 182 -18.03 -8.70 4.59
CA LEU A 182 -17.90 -8.00 5.87
C LEU A 182 -18.62 -8.81 6.94
N ARG A 183 -17.90 -9.13 8.02
CA ARG A 183 -18.41 -9.93 9.14
C ARG A 183 -17.95 -9.37 10.48
N ARG A 184 -18.77 -9.55 11.51
CA ARG A 184 -18.35 -9.36 12.90
C ARG A 184 -17.79 -10.67 13.44
N THR A 185 -16.62 -10.63 14.04
CA THR A 185 -15.95 -11.76 14.70
C THR A 185 -15.62 -11.40 16.15
N GLU A 186 -15.05 -12.34 16.90
CA GLU A 186 -14.51 -12.07 18.24
C GLU A 186 -13.35 -11.06 18.23
N GLN A 187 -12.65 -10.94 17.12
CA GLN A 187 -11.52 -10.01 16.92
C GLN A 187 -11.97 -8.60 16.49
N GLY A 188 -13.27 -8.42 16.17
CA GLY A 188 -13.81 -7.16 15.66
C GLY A 188 -14.51 -7.30 14.30
N ALA A 189 -14.64 -6.21 13.58
CA ALA A 189 -15.15 -6.22 12.21
C ALA A 189 -14.06 -6.67 11.23
N VAL A 190 -14.36 -7.65 10.39
CA VAL A 190 -13.42 -8.19 9.38
C VAL A 190 -13.98 -7.93 7.99
N LEU A 191 -13.29 -7.08 7.23
CA LEU A 191 -13.51 -6.83 5.82
C LEU A 191 -12.52 -7.68 5.02
N SER A 192 -13.01 -8.55 4.14
CA SER A 192 -12.17 -9.42 3.32
C SER A 192 -12.50 -9.28 1.85
N VAL A 193 -11.47 -9.25 1.01
CA VAL A 193 -11.57 -9.31 -0.45
C VAL A 193 -10.81 -10.54 -0.91
N LYS A 194 -11.54 -11.46 -1.54
CA LYS A 194 -11.01 -12.70 -2.12
C LYS A 194 -11.08 -12.63 -3.63
N ASP A 195 -10.05 -13.06 -4.30
CA ASP A 195 -10.00 -13.29 -5.75
C ASP A 195 -9.69 -14.76 -6.06
N ASP A 196 -10.00 -15.21 -7.26
CA ASP A 196 -9.62 -16.51 -7.83
C ASP A 196 -8.45 -16.37 -8.82
N GLY A 197 -7.59 -15.40 -8.60
CA GLY A 197 -6.51 -15.00 -9.47
C GLY A 197 -5.26 -15.88 -9.38
N ILE A 198 -4.12 -15.29 -9.78
CA ILE A 198 -2.82 -15.98 -9.88
C ILE A 198 -2.28 -16.45 -8.52
N GLY A 199 -2.75 -15.87 -7.41
CA GLY A 199 -2.23 -16.16 -6.07
C GLY A 199 -0.80 -15.66 -5.85
N ILE A 200 -0.29 -15.90 -4.64
CA ILE A 200 1.01 -15.39 -4.16
C ILE A 200 1.86 -16.57 -3.69
N ALA A 201 3.12 -16.61 -4.11
CA ALA A 201 4.07 -17.61 -3.65
C ALA A 201 4.36 -17.47 -2.14
N PRO A 202 4.52 -18.57 -1.38
CA PRO A 202 4.70 -18.52 0.07
C PRO A 202 5.84 -17.60 0.54
N GLU A 203 6.94 -17.55 -0.21
CA GLU A 203 8.11 -16.71 0.07
C GLU A 203 7.84 -15.20 -0.10
N ASN A 204 6.70 -14.83 -0.68
CA ASN A 204 6.31 -13.45 -0.94
C ASN A 204 5.16 -12.96 -0.04
N ILE A 205 4.52 -13.83 0.73
CA ILE A 205 3.38 -13.50 1.61
C ILE A 205 3.72 -12.34 2.58
N ASP A 206 4.88 -12.35 3.19
CA ASP A 206 5.31 -11.28 4.11
C ASP A 206 5.76 -10.02 3.37
N LYS A 207 6.16 -10.16 2.10
CA LYS A 207 6.69 -9.05 1.30
C LYS A 207 5.62 -8.18 0.68
N VAL A 208 4.40 -8.70 0.45
CA VAL A 208 3.32 -7.96 -0.20
C VAL A 208 2.92 -6.68 0.55
N TRP A 209 3.23 -6.59 1.85
CA TRP A 209 2.99 -5.43 2.70
C TRP A 209 4.13 -4.40 2.67
N GLN A 210 5.26 -4.74 2.03
CA GLN A 210 6.39 -3.80 1.91
C GLN A 210 6.08 -2.75 0.86
N ARG A 211 6.53 -1.52 1.12
CA ARG A 211 6.38 -0.40 0.19
C ARG A 211 7.16 -0.67 -1.07
N PHE A 212 6.59 -0.33 -2.23
CA PHE A 212 7.18 -0.52 -3.57
C PHE A 212 7.47 -1.97 -3.95
N TRP A 213 7.04 -2.94 -3.14
CA TRP A 213 7.21 -4.32 -3.50
C TRP A 213 6.20 -4.73 -4.59
N GLN A 214 6.73 -5.40 -5.60
CA GLN A 214 5.96 -6.02 -6.67
C GLN A 214 6.49 -7.44 -6.89
N ALA A 215 5.62 -8.40 -7.19
CA ALA A 215 6.08 -9.68 -7.68
C ALA A 215 6.77 -9.47 -9.03
N ASP A 216 7.92 -10.14 -9.29
CA ASP A 216 8.62 -10.08 -10.57
C ASP A 216 7.65 -10.44 -11.70
N THR A 217 7.04 -9.43 -12.27
CA THR A 217 6.16 -9.56 -13.41
C THR A 217 7.00 -9.38 -14.66
N SER A 218 7.49 -10.49 -15.19
CA SER A 218 8.05 -10.60 -16.55
C SER A 218 7.00 -10.32 -17.65
N HIS A 219 5.83 -9.83 -17.27
CA HIS A 219 4.74 -9.41 -18.13
C HIS A 219 4.36 -7.97 -17.83
N GLY A 220 5.08 -7.03 -18.46
CA GLY A 220 4.70 -5.69 -18.91
C GLY A 220 3.61 -4.86 -18.21
N ASP A 221 3.36 -5.07 -16.92
CA ASP A 221 2.34 -4.34 -16.17
C ASP A 221 2.91 -3.06 -15.57
N GLU A 222 3.04 -2.03 -16.41
CA GLU A 222 3.46 -0.66 -16.08
C GLU A 222 2.37 0.12 -15.32
N GLY A 223 1.77 -0.39 -14.27
CA GLY A 223 0.61 0.34 -13.71
C GLY A 223 0.44 0.29 -12.19
N SER A 224 1.33 -0.32 -11.42
CA SER A 224 1.17 -0.28 -9.96
C SER A 224 2.43 0.23 -9.25
N SER A 225 2.23 1.10 -8.27
CA SER A 225 3.32 1.68 -7.48
C SER A 225 3.88 0.75 -6.41
N GLY A 226 3.26 -0.41 -6.15
CA GLY A 226 3.61 -1.26 -5.01
C GLY A 226 3.30 -0.63 -3.64
N LEU A 227 2.51 0.46 -3.60
CA LEU A 227 2.15 1.17 -2.37
C LEU A 227 0.76 0.81 -1.85
N GLY A 228 -0.11 0.25 -2.68
CA GLY A 228 -1.52 0.00 -2.33
C GLY A 228 -1.69 -0.89 -1.11
N LEU A 229 -1.07 -2.06 -1.08
CA LEU A 229 -1.16 -3.00 0.05
C LEU A 229 -0.41 -2.49 1.28
N ALA A 230 0.74 -1.83 1.12
CA ALA A 230 1.41 -1.17 2.22
C ALA A 230 0.52 -0.11 2.88
N MET A 231 -0.23 0.66 2.08
CA MET A 231 -1.21 1.63 2.58
C MET A 231 -2.37 0.94 3.33
N VAL A 232 -2.88 -0.18 2.83
CA VAL A 232 -3.91 -0.99 3.51
C VAL A 232 -3.43 -1.39 4.91
N LYS A 233 -2.20 -1.90 5.03
CA LYS A 233 -1.60 -2.30 6.31
C LYS A 233 -1.45 -1.12 7.27
N GLU A 234 -0.92 -0.01 6.82
CA GLU A 234 -0.75 1.22 7.61
C GLU A 234 -2.11 1.78 8.08
N ILE A 235 -3.12 1.80 7.20
CA ILE A 235 -4.47 2.25 7.56
C ILE A 235 -5.10 1.32 8.59
N ALA A 236 -5.00 0.00 8.43
CA ALA A 236 -5.51 -0.96 9.40
C ALA A 236 -4.87 -0.73 10.79
N GLN A 237 -3.55 -0.58 10.85
CA GLN A 237 -2.81 -0.29 12.08
C GLN A 237 -3.15 1.08 12.67
N PHE A 238 -3.36 2.09 11.85
CA PHE A 238 -3.83 3.41 12.29
C PHE A 238 -5.20 3.34 12.99
N HIS A 239 -6.06 2.40 12.59
CA HIS A 239 -7.35 2.13 13.22
C HIS A 239 -7.25 1.18 14.44
N GLY A 240 -6.04 0.81 14.86
CA GLY A 240 -5.81 -0.11 15.98
C GLY A 240 -6.03 -1.59 15.64
N GLY A 241 -6.22 -1.89 14.36
CA GLY A 241 -6.41 -3.23 13.82
C GLY A 241 -5.18 -3.78 13.10
N ASP A 242 -5.40 -4.70 12.18
CA ASP A 242 -4.35 -5.27 11.35
C ASP A 242 -4.87 -5.71 9.98
N ALA A 243 -3.96 -5.97 9.03
CA ALA A 243 -4.28 -6.57 7.75
C ALA A 243 -3.49 -7.86 7.55
N VAL A 244 -4.16 -8.89 7.04
CA VAL A 244 -3.57 -10.22 6.82
C VAL A 244 -3.89 -10.70 5.39
N VAL A 245 -3.11 -11.65 4.91
CA VAL A 245 -3.31 -12.28 3.59
C VAL A 245 -3.18 -13.80 3.70
N GLU A 246 -4.08 -14.49 3.04
CA GLU A 246 -4.01 -15.93 2.79
C GLU A 246 -4.04 -16.13 1.28
N SER A 247 -3.09 -16.90 0.74
CA SER A 247 -3.01 -17.10 -0.70
C SER A 247 -2.35 -18.44 -1.04
N THR A 248 -2.74 -18.97 -2.19
CA THR A 248 -2.14 -20.16 -2.77
C THR A 248 -1.91 -19.90 -4.26
N PRO A 249 -0.69 -20.14 -4.78
CA PRO A 249 -0.40 -19.98 -6.20
C PRO A 249 -1.40 -20.73 -7.07
N GLY A 250 -1.96 -20.03 -8.07
CA GLY A 250 -2.95 -20.57 -8.99
C GLY A 250 -4.37 -20.76 -8.43
N SER A 251 -4.62 -20.32 -7.19
CA SER A 251 -5.93 -20.47 -6.53
C SER A 251 -6.48 -19.15 -5.98
N GLY A 252 -5.74 -18.04 -6.20
CA GLY A 252 -6.13 -16.71 -5.77
C GLY A 252 -5.64 -16.33 -4.36
N SER A 253 -6.10 -15.19 -3.91
CA SER A 253 -5.71 -14.59 -2.63
C SER A 253 -6.92 -14.10 -1.85
N THR A 254 -6.80 -14.02 -0.54
CA THR A 254 -7.77 -13.39 0.36
C THR A 254 -7.04 -12.38 1.22
N PHE A 255 -7.34 -11.11 1.04
CA PHE A 255 -6.84 -10.02 1.87
C PHE A 255 -7.91 -9.61 2.87
N SER A 256 -7.58 -9.57 4.14
CA SER A 256 -8.51 -9.25 5.21
C SER A 256 -7.99 -8.11 6.07
N VAL A 257 -8.87 -7.15 6.36
CA VAL A 257 -8.62 -6.03 7.30
C VAL A 257 -9.50 -6.24 8.52
N ILE A 258 -8.88 -6.24 9.68
CA ILE A 258 -9.50 -6.46 10.99
C ILE A 258 -9.53 -5.11 11.70
N LEU A 259 -10.74 -4.67 12.09
CA LEU A 259 -10.95 -3.45 12.89
C LEU A 259 -11.50 -3.86 14.27
N PRO A 260 -10.94 -3.32 15.36
CA PRO A 260 -11.38 -3.68 16.72
C PRO A 260 -12.82 -3.28 17.04
#